data_f4aae7ee1f41fff3c95513e228a04599
#
_entry.id   f4aae7ee1f41fff3c95513e228a04599
#
_cell.length_a   1.000
_cell.length_b   1.000
_cell.length_c   1.000
_cell.angle_alpha   90.00
_cell.angle_beta   90.00
_cell.angle_gamma   90.00
#
_symmetry.space_group_name_H-M   'P 1'
#
loop_
_entity.id
_entity.type
_entity.pdbx_description
1 polymer ?
#
loop_
_entity_poly.entity_id
_entity_poly.type
_entity_poly.pdbx_seq_one_letter_code
_entity_poly.pdbx_strand_id
1 'polypeptide(L)'
;NPGKIVAGPDETVYVATRGEDVEAGDYNFVKIDCRTNKVTQSNEKVQNFAIDGEIAYLYNYNYNTQTSSIKMFNLKTEDTIRENFITDGTVIKTPYGININPYSNNVYITEARDYTTYGDLLCFNQQGQLMFRLNNIGLNPNTIAFSDKASQSDIDDNDDDKENPLAFANKVWEYRPAPGQFINTTTSAYKEGFTYDDILEEATRRIQQKSLLTLGGFGGYIVLGFPHPIPNVTGEYDFKIKGNAYYNSKTGTGALGGSAEPGIVFVSKDVNGNGKPDDEWYELKGSEYGKDTEARGYEITYHRPNPANLKVFWKDNQGNEGYIFRNSFHNQESYYPLWIESDEITFQGTRLKDNAVPENGLWVGYCYPWGYADNHPNSKEGSNFKIDWAVDSNGSPVDLDQIDFVKIMTAVNQDAGQMGEISTEVTTIENLHFKK
;
A
#
# COMPACT_ATOMS: atom_id res chain seq x y z
N ASN A 1 14.78 -31.45 -21.94
CA ASN A 1 15.63 -30.31 -21.60
C ASN A 1 15.60 -30.07 -20.09
N PRO A 2 16.76 -29.97 -19.39
CA PRO A 2 16.79 -29.58 -18.00
C PRO A 2 16.26 -28.12 -17.84
N GLY A 3 15.45 -27.95 -16.83
CA GLY A 3 14.95 -26.65 -16.41
C GLY A 3 15.66 -26.17 -15.14
N LYS A 4 14.96 -26.17 -14.00
CA LYS A 4 15.52 -25.75 -12.72
C LYS A 4 16.34 -26.87 -12.06
N ILE A 5 17.48 -26.51 -11.47
CA ILE A 5 18.36 -27.39 -10.71
C ILE A 5 18.51 -26.78 -9.29
N VAL A 6 18.31 -27.62 -8.27
CA VAL A 6 18.42 -27.20 -6.85
C VAL A 6 19.15 -28.28 -6.06
N ALA A 7 20.07 -27.88 -5.18
CA ALA A 7 20.67 -28.75 -4.21
C ALA A 7 19.61 -29.25 -3.21
N GLY A 8 19.63 -30.56 -2.93
CA GLY A 8 18.77 -31.18 -1.94
C GLY A 8 19.56 -31.64 -0.71
N PRO A 9 18.91 -32.34 0.24
CA PRO A 9 19.57 -32.92 1.39
C PRO A 9 20.50 -34.06 0.98
N ASP A 10 21.42 -34.44 1.88
CA ASP A 10 22.28 -35.63 1.77
C ASP A 10 23.13 -35.73 0.47
N GLU A 11 23.73 -34.58 0.05
CA GLU A 11 24.54 -34.50 -1.18
C GLU A 11 23.77 -34.94 -2.45
N THR A 12 22.51 -34.59 -2.53
CA THR A 12 21.68 -34.78 -3.72
C THR A 12 21.44 -33.51 -4.49
N VAL A 13 21.11 -33.64 -5.77
CA VAL A 13 20.65 -32.57 -6.64
C VAL A 13 19.33 -33.01 -7.26
N TYR A 14 18.37 -32.09 -7.27
CA TYR A 14 17.07 -32.29 -7.92
C TYR A 14 16.97 -31.43 -9.17
N VAL A 15 16.36 -32.00 -10.21
CA VAL A 15 16.23 -31.36 -11.53
C VAL A 15 14.79 -31.51 -12.03
N ALA A 16 14.15 -30.43 -12.35
CA ALA A 16 12.95 -30.43 -13.18
C ALA A 16 13.38 -30.57 -14.65
N THR A 17 12.86 -31.53 -15.38
CA THR A 17 13.17 -31.69 -16.79
C THR A 17 11.91 -31.58 -17.63
N ARG A 18 12.07 -31.09 -18.86
CA ARG A 18 11.02 -30.87 -19.83
C ARG A 18 11.20 -31.90 -20.96
N GLY A 19 10.19 -32.70 -21.19
CA GLY A 19 10.16 -33.66 -22.27
C GLY A 19 9.77 -33.05 -23.62
N GLU A 20 9.38 -33.90 -24.59
CA GLU A 20 9.05 -33.49 -25.96
C GLU A 20 7.63 -32.90 -26.06
N ASP A 21 6.66 -33.48 -25.32
CA ASP A 21 5.26 -33.07 -25.34
C ASP A 21 4.88 -32.33 -24.06
N VAL A 22 5.09 -31.00 -24.07
CA VAL A 22 4.84 -30.11 -22.94
C VAL A 22 3.35 -29.89 -22.71
N GLU A 23 2.55 -29.89 -23.76
CA GLU A 23 1.09 -29.68 -23.67
C GLU A 23 0.41 -30.91 -23.07
N ALA A 24 0.95 -32.11 -23.30
CA ALA A 24 0.53 -33.34 -22.62
C ALA A 24 1.07 -33.45 -21.19
N GLY A 25 1.83 -32.48 -20.69
CA GLY A 25 2.39 -32.49 -19.33
C GLY A 25 3.62 -33.38 -19.16
N ASP A 26 4.45 -33.50 -20.21
CA ASP A 26 5.69 -34.28 -20.15
C ASP A 26 6.78 -33.48 -19.39
N TYR A 27 6.64 -33.51 -18.06
CA TYR A 27 7.59 -32.95 -17.11
C TYR A 27 8.04 -34.07 -16.17
N ASN A 28 9.31 -34.04 -15.77
CA ASN A 28 9.85 -35.04 -14.86
C ASN A 28 10.60 -34.35 -13.72
N PHE A 29 10.60 -35.03 -12.57
CA PHE A 29 11.36 -34.64 -11.40
C PHE A 29 12.44 -35.72 -11.15
N VAL A 30 13.70 -35.32 -11.25
CA VAL A 30 14.83 -36.22 -11.25
C VAL A 30 15.73 -35.92 -10.05
N LYS A 31 16.11 -36.97 -9.30
CA LYS A 31 17.07 -36.94 -8.20
C LYS A 31 18.41 -37.51 -8.68
N ILE A 32 19.48 -36.81 -8.37
CA ILE A 32 20.85 -37.25 -8.63
C ILE A 32 21.59 -37.35 -7.30
N ASP A 33 22.06 -38.51 -6.92
CA ASP A 33 22.97 -38.72 -5.78
C ASP A 33 24.39 -38.36 -6.25
N CYS A 34 24.96 -37.26 -5.73
CA CYS A 34 26.25 -36.77 -6.17
C CYS A 34 27.44 -37.63 -5.70
N ARG A 35 27.26 -38.52 -4.73
CA ARG A 35 28.30 -39.47 -4.27
C ARG A 35 28.44 -40.67 -5.19
N THR A 36 27.31 -41.14 -5.71
CA THR A 36 27.24 -42.37 -6.50
C THR A 36 26.97 -42.12 -7.98
N ASN A 37 26.65 -40.90 -8.37
CA ASN A 37 26.17 -40.50 -9.70
C ASN A 37 24.90 -41.23 -10.12
N LYS A 38 24.16 -41.81 -9.17
CA LYS A 38 22.91 -42.49 -9.47
C LYS A 38 21.81 -41.50 -9.78
N VAL A 39 21.15 -41.69 -10.91
CA VAL A 39 19.99 -40.89 -11.34
C VAL A 39 18.71 -41.72 -11.06
N THR A 40 17.73 -41.08 -10.39
CA THR A 40 16.43 -41.67 -10.11
C THR A 40 15.35 -40.72 -10.52
N GLN A 41 14.38 -41.16 -11.29
CA GLN A 41 13.21 -40.34 -11.68
C GLN A 41 12.08 -40.63 -10.70
N SER A 42 11.48 -39.51 -10.18
CA SER A 42 10.28 -39.55 -9.37
C SER A 42 9.03 -39.72 -10.24
N ASN A 43 7.94 -40.22 -9.65
CA ASN A 43 6.63 -40.26 -10.30
C ASN A 43 5.96 -38.85 -10.37
N GLU A 44 6.51 -37.85 -9.67
CA GLU A 44 5.97 -36.49 -9.67
C GLU A 44 6.24 -35.77 -11.00
N LYS A 45 5.24 -35.07 -11.48
CA LYS A 45 5.33 -34.17 -12.64
C LYS A 45 5.56 -32.73 -12.17
N VAL A 46 6.72 -32.15 -12.50
CA VAL A 46 7.17 -30.89 -11.89
C VAL A 46 7.69 -29.93 -12.95
N GLN A 47 7.05 -28.79 -13.08
CA GLN A 47 7.49 -27.71 -13.99
C GLN A 47 8.52 -26.79 -13.33
N ASN A 48 8.32 -26.50 -12.04
CA ASN A 48 9.20 -25.68 -11.24
C ASN A 48 9.12 -26.14 -9.77
N PHE A 49 10.13 -25.87 -8.96
CA PHE A 49 10.14 -26.30 -7.57
C PHE A 49 11.11 -25.45 -6.72
N ALA A 50 10.93 -25.53 -5.42
CA ALA A 50 11.90 -25.01 -4.44
C ALA A 50 12.05 -26.02 -3.31
N ILE A 51 13.21 -26.01 -2.65
CA ILE A 51 13.55 -26.96 -1.57
C ILE A 51 13.91 -26.17 -0.31
N ASP A 52 13.35 -26.62 0.83
CA ASP A 52 13.70 -26.19 2.18
C ASP A 52 14.00 -27.42 3.03
N GLY A 53 15.28 -27.73 3.24
CA GLY A 53 15.72 -28.93 3.92
C GLY A 53 15.21 -30.19 3.23
N GLU A 54 14.37 -30.96 3.90
CA GLU A 54 13.75 -32.20 3.36
C GLU A 54 12.41 -31.95 2.66
N ILE A 55 11.91 -30.71 2.64
CA ILE A 55 10.61 -30.34 2.05
C ILE A 55 10.83 -29.71 0.68
N ALA A 56 10.13 -30.24 -0.33
CA ALA A 56 10.03 -29.62 -1.65
C ALA A 56 8.64 -29.05 -1.89
N TYR A 57 8.58 -27.87 -2.49
CA TYR A 57 7.36 -27.24 -3.01
C TYR A 57 7.36 -27.46 -4.51
N LEU A 58 6.50 -28.36 -4.98
CA LEU A 58 6.45 -28.81 -6.37
C LEU A 58 5.33 -28.08 -7.10
N TYR A 59 5.69 -27.25 -8.06
CA TYR A 59 4.73 -26.54 -8.91
C TYR A 59 4.43 -27.36 -10.18
N ASN A 60 3.15 -27.51 -10.49
CA ASN A 60 2.66 -28.07 -11.73
C ASN A 60 1.48 -27.26 -12.28
N TYR A 61 1.41 -27.10 -13.59
CA TYR A 61 0.29 -26.49 -14.30
C TYR A 61 -0.33 -27.50 -15.26
N ASN A 62 -1.63 -27.70 -15.16
CA ASN A 62 -2.39 -28.58 -16.04
C ASN A 62 -3.00 -27.75 -17.19
N TYR A 63 -2.46 -27.88 -18.39
CA TYR A 63 -2.91 -27.14 -19.58
C TYR A 63 -4.34 -27.48 -20.01
N ASN A 64 -4.81 -28.71 -19.75
CA ASN A 64 -6.16 -29.14 -20.13
C ASN A 64 -7.24 -28.53 -19.25
N THR A 65 -6.97 -28.39 -17.95
CA THR A 65 -7.92 -27.82 -16.99
C THR A 65 -7.63 -26.34 -16.68
N GLN A 66 -6.50 -25.80 -17.17
CA GLN A 66 -6.00 -24.46 -16.87
C GLN A 66 -5.88 -24.17 -15.36
N THR A 67 -5.45 -25.20 -14.61
CA THR A 67 -5.26 -25.10 -13.16
C THR A 67 -3.82 -25.29 -12.76
N SER A 68 -3.39 -24.56 -11.75
CA SER A 68 -2.09 -24.72 -11.12
C SER A 68 -2.22 -25.37 -9.75
N SER A 69 -1.20 -26.11 -9.35
CA SER A 69 -1.07 -26.65 -8.00
C SER A 69 0.37 -26.52 -7.50
N ILE A 70 0.50 -26.31 -6.19
CA ILE A 70 1.79 -26.33 -5.51
C ILE A 70 1.68 -27.37 -4.40
N LYS A 71 2.34 -28.50 -4.60
CA LYS A 71 2.34 -29.63 -3.67
C LYS A 71 3.50 -29.49 -2.69
N MET A 72 3.29 -29.76 -1.41
CA MET A 72 4.37 -30.02 -0.45
C MET A 72 4.72 -31.49 -0.44
N PHE A 73 6.00 -31.81 -0.61
CA PHE A 73 6.52 -33.15 -0.78
C PHE A 73 7.75 -33.40 0.09
N ASN A 74 7.82 -34.50 0.77
CA ASN A 74 9.00 -34.91 1.55
C ASN A 74 9.99 -35.62 0.66
N LEU A 75 11.19 -35.08 0.49
CA LEU A 75 12.25 -35.61 -0.38
C LEU A 75 12.91 -36.91 0.15
N LYS A 76 12.77 -37.18 1.46
CA LYS A 76 13.39 -38.33 2.11
C LYS A 76 12.46 -39.54 2.12
N THR A 77 11.20 -39.35 2.47
CA THR A 77 10.19 -40.42 2.48
C THR A 77 9.50 -40.60 1.13
N GLU A 78 9.64 -39.63 0.23
CA GLU A 78 8.98 -39.54 -1.07
C GLU A 78 7.45 -39.54 -0.97
N ASP A 79 6.91 -38.98 0.15
CA ASP A 79 5.48 -38.85 0.41
C ASP A 79 4.99 -37.42 0.20
N THR A 80 3.73 -37.29 -0.22
CA THR A 80 3.03 -36.02 -0.25
C THR A 80 2.67 -35.58 1.18
N ILE A 81 3.16 -34.41 1.61
CA ILE A 81 2.81 -33.79 2.89
C ILE A 81 1.44 -33.08 2.76
N ARG A 82 1.25 -32.36 1.65
CA ARG A 82 0.03 -31.60 1.36
C ARG A 82 -0.14 -31.44 -0.15
N GLU A 83 -1.32 -31.73 -0.67
CA GLU A 83 -1.62 -31.62 -2.11
C GLU A 83 -1.71 -30.18 -2.61
N ASN A 84 -2.15 -29.26 -1.77
CA ASN A 84 -2.14 -27.84 -2.07
C ASN A 84 -1.48 -27.06 -0.93
N PHE A 85 -0.37 -26.39 -1.23
CA PHE A 85 0.35 -25.56 -0.27
C PHE A 85 -0.49 -24.37 0.20
N ILE A 86 -1.19 -23.69 -0.74
CA ILE A 86 -1.99 -22.49 -0.44
C ILE A 86 -3.25 -22.88 0.34
N THR A 87 -3.45 -22.29 1.53
CA THR A 87 -4.50 -22.68 2.47
C THR A 87 -5.55 -21.60 2.72
N ASP A 88 -5.31 -20.37 2.29
CA ASP A 88 -6.16 -19.20 2.54
C ASP A 88 -7.10 -18.85 1.36
N GLY A 89 -7.11 -19.69 0.32
CA GLY A 89 -7.93 -19.47 -0.87
C GLY A 89 -7.32 -18.52 -1.90
N THR A 90 -6.09 -18.05 -1.70
CA THR A 90 -5.39 -17.24 -2.69
C THR A 90 -5.27 -17.99 -4.01
N VAL A 91 -5.70 -17.37 -5.10
CA VAL A 91 -5.61 -17.92 -6.46
C VAL A 91 -4.44 -17.29 -7.19
N ILE A 92 -3.58 -18.16 -7.77
CA ILE A 92 -2.51 -17.78 -8.68
C ILE A 92 -2.81 -18.43 -10.02
N LYS A 93 -3.14 -17.64 -11.03
CA LYS A 93 -3.56 -18.17 -12.34
C LYS A 93 -2.41 -18.78 -13.12
N THR A 94 -1.27 -18.09 -13.13
CA THR A 94 -0.10 -18.46 -13.92
C THR A 94 1.18 -18.36 -13.10
N PRO A 95 1.38 -19.24 -12.09
CA PRO A 95 2.62 -19.28 -11.34
C PRO A 95 3.78 -19.50 -12.31
N TYR A 96 4.90 -18.81 -12.11
CA TYR A 96 6.02 -18.85 -13.03
C TYR A 96 7.34 -19.24 -12.34
N GLY A 97 7.66 -18.59 -11.23
CA GLY A 97 8.79 -18.93 -10.38
C GLY A 97 8.35 -19.31 -8.98
N ILE A 98 9.10 -20.19 -8.33
CA ILE A 98 8.94 -20.52 -6.91
C ILE A 98 10.32 -20.53 -6.26
N ASN A 99 10.46 -19.83 -5.13
CA ASN A 99 11.70 -19.65 -4.39
C ASN A 99 11.41 -19.63 -2.90
N ILE A 100 12.36 -20.03 -2.08
CA ILE A 100 12.25 -19.97 -0.62
C ILE A 100 13.31 -19.03 -0.10
N ASN A 101 12.92 -18.16 0.80
CA ASN A 101 13.86 -17.30 1.51
C ASN A 101 14.63 -18.15 2.53
N PRO A 102 15.96 -18.31 2.40
CA PRO A 102 16.74 -19.19 3.28
C PRO A 102 16.86 -18.69 4.72
N TYR A 103 16.42 -17.44 5.01
CA TYR A 103 16.50 -16.83 6.32
C TYR A 103 15.17 -16.85 7.08
N SER A 104 14.03 -16.77 6.37
CA SER A 104 12.69 -16.75 6.97
C SER A 104 11.86 -17.99 6.65
N ASN A 105 12.34 -18.85 5.73
CA ASN A 105 11.65 -20.01 5.19
C ASN A 105 10.28 -19.67 4.54
N ASN A 106 10.03 -18.40 4.26
CA ASN A 106 8.84 -17.96 3.53
C ASN A 106 8.95 -18.37 2.06
N VAL A 107 7.81 -18.75 1.47
CA VAL A 107 7.72 -19.21 0.09
C VAL A 107 7.32 -18.05 -0.81
N TYR A 108 8.13 -17.75 -1.79
CA TYR A 108 7.90 -16.70 -2.76
C TYR A 108 7.51 -17.30 -4.10
N ILE A 109 6.37 -16.84 -4.64
CA ILE A 109 5.84 -17.30 -5.92
C ILE A 109 5.68 -16.08 -6.82
N THR A 110 6.22 -16.16 -8.04
CA THR A 110 5.98 -15.16 -9.07
C THR A 110 4.86 -15.60 -9.99
N GLU A 111 4.03 -14.68 -10.43
CA GLU A 111 2.93 -14.90 -11.35
C GLU A 111 3.17 -14.14 -12.66
N ALA A 112 3.13 -14.83 -13.80
CA ALA A 112 3.35 -14.22 -15.13
C ALA A 112 2.06 -13.67 -15.77
N ARG A 113 0.90 -13.83 -15.11
CA ARG A 113 -0.43 -13.43 -15.63
C ARG A 113 -0.71 -14.00 -17.02
N ASP A 114 -0.63 -13.19 -18.07
CA ASP A 114 -0.88 -13.55 -19.47
C ASP A 114 0.40 -13.58 -20.33
N TYR A 115 1.58 -13.54 -19.70
CA TYR A 115 2.91 -13.47 -20.31
C TYR A 115 3.21 -12.20 -21.11
N THR A 116 2.27 -11.29 -21.23
CA THR A 116 2.39 -10.02 -21.99
C THR A 116 2.30 -8.79 -21.11
N THR A 117 1.67 -8.91 -19.93
CA THR A 117 1.60 -7.88 -18.91
C THR A 117 2.61 -8.14 -17.78
N TYR A 118 2.89 -7.12 -16.98
CA TYR A 118 3.78 -7.27 -15.84
C TYR A 118 3.17 -8.21 -14.81
N GLY A 119 3.98 -9.16 -14.35
CA GLY A 119 3.63 -10.15 -13.37
C GLY A 119 3.78 -9.66 -11.94
N ASP A 120 3.43 -10.53 -11.00
CA ASP A 120 3.39 -10.23 -9.58
C ASP A 120 4.35 -11.11 -8.78
N LEU A 121 4.65 -10.67 -7.55
CA LEU A 121 5.33 -11.46 -6.53
C LEU A 121 4.41 -11.66 -5.34
N LEU A 122 4.20 -12.91 -4.94
CA LEU A 122 3.44 -13.29 -3.76
C LEU A 122 4.39 -13.93 -2.74
N CYS A 123 4.23 -13.57 -1.48
CA CYS A 123 4.95 -14.18 -0.36
C CYS A 123 3.97 -14.90 0.56
N PHE A 124 4.25 -16.14 0.87
CA PHE A 124 3.47 -16.97 1.77
C PHE A 124 4.30 -17.40 2.97
N ASN A 125 3.65 -17.52 4.14
CA ASN A 125 4.26 -18.19 5.27
C ASN A 125 4.33 -19.72 5.06
N GLN A 126 4.98 -20.44 5.95
CA GLN A 126 5.11 -21.91 5.87
C GLN A 126 3.76 -22.66 5.99
N GLN A 127 2.72 -22.00 6.51
CA GLN A 127 1.36 -22.54 6.61
C GLN A 127 0.58 -22.41 5.29
N GLY A 128 1.12 -21.67 4.30
CA GLY A 128 0.50 -21.45 3.00
C GLY A 128 -0.50 -20.31 2.99
N GLN A 129 -0.36 -19.37 3.92
CA GLN A 129 -1.16 -18.15 4.00
C GLN A 129 -0.40 -16.99 3.37
N LEU A 130 -1.09 -16.21 2.54
CA LEU A 130 -0.50 -15.04 1.87
C LEU A 130 -0.14 -13.98 2.89
N MET A 131 1.12 -13.59 2.90
CA MET A 131 1.64 -12.49 3.72
C MET A 131 1.55 -11.15 2.99
N PHE A 132 1.96 -11.13 1.73
CA PHE A 132 1.84 -9.95 0.86
C PHE A 132 1.90 -10.32 -0.62
N ARG A 133 1.41 -9.40 -1.45
CA ARG A 133 1.51 -9.44 -2.91
C ARG A 133 2.09 -8.12 -3.42
N LEU A 134 3.15 -8.18 -4.21
CA LEU A 134 3.69 -7.04 -4.96
C LEU A 134 3.25 -7.17 -6.41
N ASN A 135 2.51 -6.18 -6.89
CA ASN A 135 1.98 -6.19 -8.25
C ASN A 135 2.95 -5.55 -9.24
N ASN A 136 2.92 -6.01 -10.49
CA ASN A 136 3.63 -5.40 -11.62
C ASN A 136 5.15 -5.28 -11.42
N ILE A 137 5.79 -6.31 -10.86
CA ILE A 137 7.23 -6.32 -10.57
C ILE A 137 8.11 -6.47 -11.83
N GLY A 138 7.55 -6.88 -12.95
CA GLY A 138 8.26 -7.05 -14.22
C GLY A 138 7.58 -8.04 -15.14
N LEU A 139 8.03 -8.11 -16.39
CA LEU A 139 7.52 -9.07 -17.37
C LEU A 139 8.12 -10.46 -17.11
N ASN A 140 7.25 -11.47 -16.93
CA ASN A 140 7.62 -12.86 -16.71
C ASN A 140 8.65 -13.05 -15.57
N PRO A 141 8.39 -12.53 -14.36
CA PRO A 141 9.33 -12.64 -13.25
C PRO A 141 9.50 -14.11 -12.85
N ASN A 142 10.74 -14.61 -12.78
CA ASN A 142 10.99 -16.05 -12.59
C ASN A 142 11.82 -16.34 -11.34
N THR A 143 12.99 -15.70 -11.21
CA THR A 143 13.96 -16.05 -10.17
C THR A 143 14.10 -14.91 -9.16
N ILE A 144 14.20 -15.29 -7.88
CA ILE A 144 14.43 -14.38 -6.78
C ILE A 144 15.77 -14.74 -6.15
N ALA A 145 16.64 -13.75 -6.00
CA ALA A 145 17.84 -13.87 -5.20
C ALA A 145 17.57 -13.25 -3.82
N PHE A 146 17.97 -13.96 -2.77
CA PHE A 146 17.89 -13.49 -1.40
C PHE A 146 19.30 -13.16 -0.92
N SER A 147 19.47 -12.00 -0.30
CA SER A 147 20.74 -11.59 0.31
C SER A 147 20.69 -11.82 1.81
N ASP A 148 21.73 -12.45 2.36
CA ASP A 148 21.94 -12.60 3.81
C ASP A 148 22.51 -11.36 4.45
N LYS A 149 22.86 -10.40 3.62
CA LYS A 149 23.63 -9.25 4.02
C LYS A 149 22.73 -8.02 4.07
N ALA A 150 22.69 -7.54 5.21
CA ALA A 150 23.64 -6.59 5.83
C ALA A 150 25.13 -7.07 5.87
N SER A 151 25.82 -7.26 4.75
CA SER A 151 27.28 -7.44 4.77
C SER A 151 27.95 -6.08 4.88
N GLN A 152 28.66 -5.93 5.95
CA GLN A 152 29.41 -4.76 6.39
C GLN A 152 30.73 -4.53 5.62
N SER A 153 30.96 -5.12 4.45
CA SER A 153 32.25 -5.06 3.77
C SER A 153 32.29 -4.48 2.34
N ASP A 154 31.14 -4.14 1.74
CA ASP A 154 31.08 -3.49 0.43
C ASP A 154 29.99 -2.38 0.38
N ILE A 155 29.77 -1.70 1.49
CA ILE A 155 28.98 -0.49 1.51
C ILE A 155 29.90 0.65 1.07
N ASP A 156 29.89 0.93 -0.23
CA ASP A 156 29.99 2.32 -0.64
C ASP A 156 28.86 3.05 0.11
N ASP A 157 29.18 4.09 0.86
CA ASP A 157 28.30 4.85 1.76
C ASP A 157 27.06 5.49 1.09
N ASN A 158 26.59 4.94 -0.02
CA ASN A 158 25.47 5.43 -0.83
C ASN A 158 24.29 4.45 -1.01
N ASP A 159 24.26 3.24 -0.34
CA ASP A 159 23.18 2.25 -0.50
C ASP A 159 22.28 2.13 0.75
N ASP A 160 22.24 3.17 1.59
CA ASP A 160 21.29 3.31 2.72
C ASP A 160 19.82 3.51 2.28
N ASP A 161 19.53 3.49 0.97
CA ASP A 161 18.25 3.85 0.39
C ASP A 161 17.33 2.67 0.02
N LYS A 162 17.70 1.41 0.30
CA LYS A 162 16.75 0.29 0.09
C LYS A 162 15.85 0.12 1.30
N GLU A 163 14.80 0.92 1.32
CA GLU A 163 13.73 0.83 2.30
C GLU A 163 13.09 -0.57 2.31
N ASN A 164 12.94 -1.17 3.50
CA ASN A 164 12.25 -2.46 3.63
C ASN A 164 10.75 -2.28 3.31
N PRO A 165 10.20 -2.95 2.28
CA PRO A 165 8.79 -2.77 1.90
C PRO A 165 7.81 -3.17 3.00
N LEU A 166 8.20 -4.02 3.96
CA LEU A 166 7.37 -4.40 5.10
C LEU A 166 7.21 -3.28 6.14
N ALA A 167 8.06 -2.26 6.08
CA ALA A 167 7.93 -1.07 6.93
C ALA A 167 6.82 -0.12 6.46
N PHE A 168 6.24 -0.34 5.29
CA PHE A 168 5.31 0.60 4.68
C PHE A 168 3.88 0.05 4.61
N ALA A 169 2.91 0.98 4.58
CA ALA A 169 1.53 0.66 4.25
C ALA A 169 1.47 -0.09 2.92
N ASN A 170 0.71 -1.18 2.88
CA ASN A 170 0.68 -2.09 1.73
C ASN A 170 -0.71 -2.33 1.17
N LYS A 171 -1.77 -1.80 1.79
CA LYS A 171 -3.15 -1.98 1.37
C LYS A 171 -3.97 -0.72 1.58
N VAL A 172 -4.82 -0.40 0.61
CA VAL A 172 -5.88 0.61 0.73
C VAL A 172 -7.20 -0.13 0.94
N TRP A 173 -7.88 0.19 2.04
CA TRP A 173 -9.18 -0.38 2.40
C TRP A 173 -10.35 0.48 1.94
N GLU A 174 -10.15 1.81 1.98
CA GLU A 174 -11.10 2.78 1.47
C GLU A 174 -10.36 3.94 0.79
N TYR A 175 -10.90 4.42 -0.31
CA TYR A 175 -10.46 5.62 -1.00
C TYR A 175 -11.69 6.41 -1.41
N ARG A 176 -11.98 7.47 -0.69
CA ARG A 176 -13.14 8.33 -0.87
C ARG A 176 -12.73 9.80 -0.93
N PRO A 177 -12.13 10.23 -2.04
CA PRO A 177 -11.76 11.63 -2.18
C PRO A 177 -13.00 12.51 -2.31
N ALA A 178 -12.91 13.72 -1.76
CA ALA A 178 -13.88 14.79 -2.02
C ALA A 178 -13.66 15.40 -3.41
N PRO A 179 -14.60 16.19 -3.92
CA PRO A 179 -14.41 16.90 -5.18
C PRO A 179 -13.13 17.77 -5.18
N GLY A 180 -12.42 17.76 -6.33
CA GLY A 180 -11.17 18.49 -6.46
C GLY A 180 -10.56 18.45 -7.86
N GLN A 181 -9.54 19.29 -8.06
CA GLN A 181 -8.91 19.50 -9.36
C GLN A 181 -8.12 18.28 -9.88
N PHE A 182 -7.78 17.32 -9.02
CA PHE A 182 -6.97 16.13 -9.38
C PHE A 182 -7.73 14.81 -9.30
N ILE A 183 -9.01 14.83 -8.92
CA ILE A 183 -9.78 13.62 -8.56
C ILE A 183 -9.99 12.66 -9.74
N ASN A 184 -10.12 13.17 -10.96
CA ASN A 184 -10.30 12.34 -12.16
C ASN A 184 -9.06 12.36 -13.06
N THR A 185 -7.87 12.60 -12.50
CA THR A 185 -6.59 12.68 -13.24
C THR A 185 -5.65 11.55 -12.87
N THR A 186 -4.41 11.61 -13.38
CA THR A 186 -3.36 10.62 -13.12
C THR A 186 -2.89 10.58 -11.65
N THR A 187 -3.22 11.55 -10.81
CA THR A 187 -2.94 11.55 -9.36
C THR A 187 -4.08 10.94 -8.53
N SER A 188 -5.14 10.51 -9.18
CA SER A 188 -6.22 9.71 -8.62
C SER A 188 -6.02 8.23 -8.94
N ALA A 189 -6.72 7.35 -8.21
CA ALA A 189 -6.76 5.92 -8.51
C ALA A 189 -7.79 5.56 -9.60
N TYR A 190 -8.61 6.50 -10.03
CA TYR A 190 -9.67 6.28 -11.01
C TYR A 190 -9.15 6.26 -12.45
N LYS A 191 -9.70 5.34 -13.24
CA LYS A 191 -9.65 5.32 -14.70
C LYS A 191 -11.05 5.00 -15.23
N GLU A 192 -11.38 5.49 -16.41
CA GLU A 192 -12.67 5.20 -17.05
C GLU A 192 -12.93 3.69 -17.12
N GLY A 193 -14.13 3.27 -16.71
CA GLY A 193 -14.54 1.87 -16.68
C GLY A 193 -14.14 1.09 -15.42
N PHE A 194 -13.43 1.71 -14.47
CA PHE A 194 -13.08 1.07 -13.20
C PHE A 194 -14.32 0.91 -12.31
N THR A 195 -14.43 -0.29 -11.72
CA THR A 195 -15.27 -0.52 -10.55
C THR A 195 -14.61 0.05 -9.30
N TYR A 196 -15.34 0.11 -8.19
CA TYR A 196 -14.74 0.54 -6.91
C TYR A 196 -13.62 -0.39 -6.44
N ASP A 197 -13.73 -1.69 -6.68
CA ASP A 197 -12.67 -2.65 -6.37
C ASP A 197 -11.41 -2.40 -7.21
N ASP A 198 -11.55 -2.09 -8.52
CA ASP A 198 -10.41 -1.71 -9.38
C ASP A 198 -9.74 -0.42 -8.87
N ILE A 199 -10.53 0.54 -8.36
CA ILE A 199 -10.00 1.77 -7.75
C ILE A 199 -9.18 1.46 -6.49
N LEU A 200 -9.66 0.56 -5.62
CA LEU A 200 -8.94 0.16 -4.42
C LEU A 200 -7.65 -0.60 -4.76
N GLU A 201 -7.67 -1.46 -5.79
CA GLU A 201 -6.46 -2.13 -6.28
C GLU A 201 -5.44 -1.13 -6.83
N GLU A 202 -5.87 -0.16 -7.65
CA GLU A 202 -4.98 0.87 -8.19
C GLU A 202 -4.45 1.79 -7.08
N ALA A 203 -5.29 2.19 -6.10
CA ALA A 203 -4.86 2.96 -4.94
C ALA A 203 -3.82 2.19 -4.12
N THR A 204 -4.05 0.90 -3.89
CA THR A 204 -3.09 0.00 -3.20
C THR A 204 -1.76 -0.05 -3.94
N ARG A 205 -1.79 -0.25 -5.27
CA ARG A 205 -0.60 -0.26 -6.10
C ARG A 205 0.19 1.04 -6.00
N ARG A 206 -0.52 2.19 -5.99
CA ARG A 206 0.12 3.51 -5.88
C ARG A 206 0.82 3.69 -4.52
N ILE A 207 0.16 3.34 -3.43
CA ILE A 207 0.76 3.40 -2.08
C ILE A 207 2.00 2.51 -1.99
N GLN A 208 1.95 1.29 -2.52
CA GLN A 208 3.11 0.39 -2.58
C GLN A 208 4.26 0.95 -3.42
N GLN A 209 3.95 1.70 -4.48
CA GLN A 209 4.93 2.38 -5.36
C GLN A 209 5.32 3.77 -4.85
N LYS A 210 4.80 4.21 -3.70
CA LYS A 210 5.00 5.56 -3.13
C LYS A 210 4.62 6.67 -4.11
N SER A 211 3.61 6.39 -4.94
CA SER A 211 3.05 7.33 -5.91
C SER A 211 1.93 8.15 -5.27
N LEU A 212 1.87 9.41 -5.63
CA LEU A 212 0.93 10.38 -5.07
C LEU A 212 -0.53 9.96 -5.27
N LEU A 213 -1.33 10.05 -4.20
CA LEU A 213 -2.79 9.99 -4.22
C LEU A 213 -3.36 11.27 -3.61
N THR A 214 -4.26 11.93 -4.35
CA THR A 214 -4.96 13.13 -3.92
C THR A 214 -6.25 12.75 -3.18
N LEU A 215 -6.57 13.47 -2.11
CA LEU A 215 -7.82 13.27 -1.35
C LEU A 215 -8.89 14.30 -1.68
N GLY A 216 -8.56 15.34 -2.47
CA GLY A 216 -9.48 16.42 -2.81
C GLY A 216 -9.80 17.35 -1.64
N GLY A 217 -10.88 18.12 -1.75
CA GLY A 217 -11.29 19.10 -0.72
C GLY A 217 -11.61 18.48 0.63
N PHE A 218 -12.12 19.29 1.56
CA PHE A 218 -12.40 18.89 2.94
C PHE A 218 -13.18 17.58 3.01
N GLY A 219 -12.73 16.71 3.90
CA GLY A 219 -13.39 15.45 4.23
C GLY A 219 -13.01 14.26 3.34
N GLY A 220 -12.43 14.51 2.17
CA GLY A 220 -11.91 13.41 1.34
C GLY A 220 -10.85 12.61 2.11
N TYR A 221 -10.91 11.26 2.03
CA TYR A 221 -10.08 10.42 2.89
C TYR A 221 -9.60 9.12 2.23
N ILE A 222 -8.57 8.55 2.85
CA ILE A 222 -8.03 7.23 2.55
C ILE A 222 -7.85 6.43 3.85
N VAL A 223 -8.10 5.11 3.78
CA VAL A 223 -7.82 4.15 4.88
C VAL A 223 -6.75 3.17 4.43
N LEU A 224 -5.68 3.08 5.20
CA LEU A 224 -4.47 2.31 4.91
C LEU A 224 -4.25 1.24 5.98
N GLY A 225 -3.78 0.06 5.54
CA GLY A 225 -3.35 -1.04 6.40
C GLY A 225 -1.89 -1.39 6.17
N PHE A 226 -1.33 -2.15 7.10
CA PHE A 226 0.08 -2.53 7.13
C PHE A 226 0.23 -4.05 7.11
N PRO A 227 1.40 -4.57 6.66
CA PRO A 227 1.69 -6.01 6.74
C PRO A 227 1.90 -6.50 8.18
N HIS A 228 2.21 -5.57 9.10
CA HIS A 228 2.39 -5.81 10.54
C HIS A 228 1.85 -4.63 11.34
N PRO A 229 1.30 -4.84 12.55
CA PRO A 229 0.91 -3.74 13.44
C PRO A 229 2.07 -2.77 13.67
N ILE A 230 1.76 -1.51 13.85
CA ILE A 230 2.70 -0.50 14.30
C ILE A 230 2.62 -0.45 15.83
N PRO A 231 3.68 -0.82 16.57
CA PRO A 231 3.66 -0.75 18.03
C PRO A 231 3.67 0.70 18.51
N ASN A 232 3.01 0.97 19.63
CA ASN A 232 3.14 2.23 20.34
C ASN A 232 4.33 2.16 21.28
N VAL A 233 5.32 3.01 21.08
CA VAL A 233 6.47 3.16 21.96
C VAL A 233 6.35 4.50 22.67
N THR A 234 5.97 4.46 23.95
CA THR A 234 5.67 5.65 24.74
C THR A 234 6.73 6.76 24.58
N GLY A 235 6.28 7.91 24.16
CA GLY A 235 7.11 9.10 23.98
C GLY A 235 7.91 9.17 22.67
N GLU A 236 7.98 8.09 21.90
CA GLU A 236 8.65 8.07 20.59
C GLU A 236 7.68 8.43 19.46
N TYR A 237 8.19 8.63 18.25
CA TYR A 237 7.38 8.68 17.04
C TYR A 237 7.24 7.27 16.49
N ASP A 238 6.00 6.85 16.21
CA ASP A 238 5.70 5.48 15.83
C ASP A 238 5.61 5.29 14.32
N PHE A 239 5.14 6.31 13.60
CA PHE A 239 5.04 6.25 12.15
C PHE A 239 5.22 7.62 11.50
N LYS A 240 5.47 7.61 10.19
CA LYS A 240 5.61 8.80 9.35
C LYS A 240 4.63 8.74 8.18
N ILE A 241 3.89 9.81 7.96
CA ILE A 241 3.08 9.99 6.76
C ILE A 241 3.87 10.83 5.76
N LYS A 242 3.99 10.31 4.52
CA LYS A 242 4.67 10.99 3.43
C LYS A 242 3.63 11.54 2.44
N GLY A 243 3.74 12.80 2.13
CA GLY A 243 2.94 13.55 1.17
C GLY A 243 3.80 14.31 0.17
N ASN A 244 3.37 15.51 -0.26
CA ASN A 244 4.11 16.37 -1.18
C ASN A 244 4.41 17.77 -0.62
N ALA A 245 4.10 18.04 0.65
CA ALA A 245 4.38 19.32 1.28
C ALA A 245 5.85 19.73 1.15
N TYR A 246 6.08 21.01 0.87
CA TYR A 246 7.42 21.59 0.81
C TYR A 246 7.47 22.98 1.43
N TYR A 247 8.67 23.43 1.86
CA TYR A 247 8.90 24.79 2.32
C TYR A 247 9.36 25.68 1.17
N ASN A 248 8.72 26.84 1.04
CA ASN A 248 9.18 27.87 0.12
C ASN A 248 10.24 28.76 0.79
N SER A 249 11.47 28.71 0.32
CA SER A 249 12.59 29.52 0.83
C SER A 249 12.41 31.02 0.64
N LYS A 250 11.41 31.48 -0.12
CA LYS A 250 11.16 32.89 -0.41
C LYS A 250 10.15 33.55 0.54
N THR A 251 9.53 32.79 1.46
CA THR A 251 8.70 33.38 2.51
C THR A 251 9.59 34.10 3.52
N GLY A 252 9.81 35.38 3.33
CA GLY A 252 10.76 36.21 4.10
C GLY A 252 10.36 36.48 5.56
N THR A 253 9.41 35.76 6.13
CA THR A 253 8.84 35.97 7.46
C THR A 253 9.39 35.05 8.55
N GLY A 254 10.28 34.11 8.21
CA GLY A 254 10.74 33.08 9.15
C GLY A 254 9.67 32.04 9.54
N ALA A 255 8.45 32.17 9.07
CA ALA A 255 7.39 31.19 9.26
C ALA A 255 7.56 30.03 8.25
N LEU A 256 7.26 28.82 8.70
CA LEU A 256 7.28 27.63 7.84
C LEU A 256 6.06 27.64 6.93
N GLY A 257 6.25 27.96 5.66
CA GLY A 257 5.18 28.01 4.66
C GLY A 257 5.70 27.61 3.27
N GLY A 258 4.79 27.12 2.46
CA GLY A 258 5.04 26.64 1.11
C GLY A 258 3.77 26.05 0.52
N SER A 259 3.66 24.72 0.45
CA SER A 259 2.45 24.00 0.10
C SER A 259 2.06 23.05 1.24
N ALA A 260 1.66 23.58 2.38
CA ALA A 260 1.09 22.77 3.45
C ALA A 260 -0.42 22.60 3.20
N GLU A 261 -0.86 21.34 3.10
CA GLU A 261 -2.23 20.93 2.81
C GLU A 261 -2.73 19.93 3.88
N PRO A 262 -2.94 20.42 5.13
CA PRO A 262 -3.01 19.57 6.31
C PRO A 262 -4.20 18.61 6.32
N GLY A 263 -3.92 17.36 6.70
CA GLY A 263 -4.91 16.30 6.92
C GLY A 263 -4.98 15.85 8.37
N ILE A 264 -6.20 15.61 8.88
CA ILE A 264 -6.45 14.94 10.16
C ILE A 264 -6.09 13.46 10.01
N VAL A 265 -5.49 12.91 11.06
CA VAL A 265 -5.09 11.51 11.14
C VAL A 265 -5.89 10.78 12.19
N PHE A 266 -6.42 9.62 11.82
CA PHE A 266 -7.08 8.69 12.73
C PHE A 266 -6.35 7.36 12.71
N VAL A 267 -6.41 6.64 13.83
CA VAL A 267 -5.82 5.31 13.99
C VAL A 267 -6.85 4.32 14.50
N SER A 268 -6.71 3.06 14.13
CA SER A 268 -7.54 1.97 14.62
C SER A 268 -6.69 0.73 14.88
N LYS A 269 -7.06 -0.02 15.94
CA LYS A 269 -6.51 -1.33 16.24
C LYS A 269 -7.52 -2.40 15.84
N ASP A 270 -7.06 -3.48 15.20
CA ASP A 270 -7.86 -4.67 14.93
C ASP A 270 -8.10 -5.46 16.21
N VAL A 271 -9.15 -5.08 16.96
CA VAL A 271 -9.48 -5.68 18.27
C VAL A 271 -10.10 -7.06 18.09
N ASN A 272 -10.90 -7.24 17.04
CA ASN A 272 -11.60 -8.48 16.77
C ASN A 272 -10.76 -9.52 16.00
N GLY A 273 -9.57 -9.14 15.49
CA GLY A 273 -8.60 -10.01 14.82
C GLY A 273 -9.03 -10.47 13.42
N ASN A 274 -9.94 -9.73 12.76
CA ASN A 274 -10.47 -10.11 11.45
C ASN A 274 -9.68 -9.51 10.27
N GLY A 275 -8.67 -8.69 10.55
CA GLY A 275 -7.80 -8.03 9.57
C GLY A 275 -8.49 -6.91 8.78
N LYS A 276 -9.59 -6.32 9.30
CA LYS A 276 -10.37 -5.27 8.63
C LYS A 276 -10.47 -4.02 9.49
N PRO A 277 -10.59 -2.82 8.88
CA PRO A 277 -10.70 -1.55 9.61
C PRO A 277 -12.15 -1.27 10.05
N ASP A 278 -12.80 -2.24 10.72
CA ASP A 278 -14.19 -2.17 11.17
C ASP A 278 -14.34 -2.00 12.70
N ASP A 279 -13.20 -1.81 13.39
CA ASP A 279 -13.15 -1.47 14.82
C ASP A 279 -13.18 0.06 15.05
N GLU A 280 -13.08 0.50 16.32
CA GLU A 280 -13.17 1.90 16.70
C GLU A 280 -11.99 2.73 16.16
N TRP A 281 -12.30 3.95 15.71
CA TRP A 281 -11.34 4.91 15.21
C TRP A 281 -11.08 6.01 16.23
N TYR A 282 -9.82 6.36 16.44
CA TYR A 282 -9.36 7.39 17.35
C TYR A 282 -8.62 8.50 16.58
N GLU A 283 -9.02 9.75 16.79
CA GLU A 283 -8.33 10.90 16.20
C GLU A 283 -7.00 11.13 16.93
N LEU A 284 -5.93 11.39 16.18
CA LEU A 284 -4.67 11.87 16.76
C LEU A 284 -4.73 13.38 16.96
N LYS A 285 -4.45 13.84 18.18
CA LYS A 285 -4.32 15.29 18.48
C LYS A 285 -3.25 15.92 17.59
N GLY A 286 -3.57 17.08 17.03
CA GLY A 286 -2.60 17.98 16.45
C GLY A 286 -2.41 19.24 17.28
N SER A 287 -1.56 20.15 16.81
CA SER A 287 -1.22 21.39 17.50
C SER A 287 -2.41 22.34 17.73
N GLU A 288 -3.48 22.20 16.94
CA GLU A 288 -4.69 23.03 17.03
C GLU A 288 -5.80 22.41 17.88
N TYR A 289 -5.56 21.19 18.39
CA TYR A 289 -6.55 20.47 19.17
C TYR A 289 -7.07 21.28 20.36
N GLY A 290 -8.41 21.45 20.42
CA GLY A 290 -9.09 22.19 21.48
C GLY A 290 -8.94 23.72 21.40
N LYS A 291 -8.44 24.28 20.28
CA LYS A 291 -8.35 25.71 20.04
C LYS A 291 -9.50 26.21 19.18
N ASP A 292 -9.69 27.54 19.13
CA ASP A 292 -10.66 28.22 18.26
C ASP A 292 -10.36 28.06 16.75
N THR A 293 -9.22 27.49 16.41
CA THR A 293 -8.77 27.18 15.06
C THR A 293 -9.24 25.80 14.58
N GLU A 294 -9.96 25.07 15.42
CA GLU A 294 -10.50 23.73 15.15
C GLU A 294 -12.02 23.75 15.29
N ALA A 295 -12.72 23.13 14.34
CA ALA A 295 -14.17 22.90 14.38
C ALA A 295 -14.45 21.39 14.30
N ARG A 296 -14.83 20.78 15.42
CA ARG A 296 -15.20 19.37 15.50
C ARG A 296 -16.64 19.15 15.06
N GLY A 297 -16.90 17.98 14.46
CA GLY A 297 -18.23 17.67 13.95
C GLY A 297 -18.63 18.55 12.78
N TYR A 298 -17.66 19.17 12.10
CA TYR A 298 -17.94 19.89 10.87
C TYR A 298 -18.40 18.92 9.79
N GLU A 299 -19.50 19.26 9.12
CA GLU A 299 -20.08 18.45 8.05
C GLU A 299 -20.25 19.32 6.81
N ILE A 300 -19.89 18.74 5.64
CA ILE A 300 -20.03 19.38 4.35
C ILE A 300 -20.67 18.41 3.36
N THR A 301 -21.60 18.92 2.54
CA THR A 301 -22.22 18.19 1.44
C THR A 301 -21.86 18.85 0.12
N TYR A 302 -21.25 18.08 -0.77
CA TYR A 302 -20.93 18.46 -2.14
C TYR A 302 -22.03 17.96 -3.09
N HIS A 303 -22.41 18.78 -4.05
CA HIS A 303 -23.45 18.46 -5.02
C HIS A 303 -22.84 18.30 -6.41
N ARG A 304 -23.24 17.23 -7.10
CA ARG A 304 -22.80 16.94 -8.47
C ARG A 304 -23.21 18.08 -9.41
N PRO A 305 -22.28 18.69 -10.14
CA PRO A 305 -22.60 19.74 -11.09
C PRO A 305 -23.27 19.13 -12.34
N ASN A 306 -24.24 19.87 -12.89
CA ASN A 306 -24.85 19.56 -14.18
C ASN A 306 -24.90 20.84 -15.04
N PRO A 307 -24.16 20.91 -16.17
CA PRO A 307 -23.25 19.89 -16.73
C PRO A 307 -22.01 19.63 -15.84
N ALA A 308 -21.38 18.46 -16.02
CA ALA A 308 -20.29 17.93 -15.19
C ALA A 308 -19.07 18.88 -15.07
N ASN A 309 -18.83 19.68 -16.11
CA ASN A 309 -17.70 20.61 -16.19
C ASN A 309 -17.92 21.94 -15.47
N LEU A 310 -18.94 22.09 -14.66
CA LEU A 310 -19.12 23.28 -13.81
C LEU A 310 -18.38 23.14 -12.48
N LYS A 311 -18.24 24.24 -11.74
CA LYS A 311 -17.77 24.26 -10.35
C LYS A 311 -18.70 23.43 -9.47
N VAL A 312 -18.14 22.75 -8.47
CA VAL A 312 -18.89 21.89 -7.55
C VAL A 312 -19.42 22.72 -6.39
N PHE A 313 -20.75 22.77 -6.24
CA PHE A 313 -21.40 23.47 -5.15
C PHE A 313 -21.32 22.65 -3.85
N TRP A 314 -21.17 23.32 -2.71
CA TRP A 314 -21.20 22.70 -1.39
C TRP A 314 -21.97 23.54 -0.38
N LYS A 315 -22.49 22.86 0.65
CA LYS A 315 -23.08 23.44 1.86
C LYS A 315 -22.51 22.75 3.09
N ASP A 316 -22.41 23.49 4.21
CA ASP A 316 -21.96 22.95 5.49
C ASP A 316 -23.06 23.03 6.56
N ASN A 317 -22.82 22.34 7.69
CA ASN A 317 -23.71 22.32 8.85
C ASN A 317 -23.65 23.60 9.70
N GLN A 318 -22.80 24.56 9.34
CA GLN A 318 -22.72 25.89 9.96
C GLN A 318 -23.54 26.95 9.19
N GLY A 319 -24.18 26.53 8.09
CA GLY A 319 -25.02 27.40 7.25
C GLY A 319 -24.23 28.17 6.18
N ASN A 320 -22.97 27.84 5.97
CA ASN A 320 -22.20 28.38 4.87
C ASN A 320 -22.39 27.56 3.58
N GLU A 321 -22.19 28.25 2.44
CA GLU A 321 -22.21 27.64 1.12
C GLU A 321 -21.10 28.23 0.24
N GLY A 322 -20.64 27.45 -0.73
CA GLY A 322 -19.58 27.87 -1.64
C GLY A 322 -19.37 26.88 -2.79
N TYR A 323 -18.18 26.96 -3.37
CA TYR A 323 -17.86 26.17 -4.54
C TYR A 323 -16.41 25.65 -4.47
N ILE A 324 -16.17 24.44 -4.97
CA ILE A 324 -14.86 24.05 -5.50
C ILE A 324 -14.80 24.64 -6.91
N PHE A 325 -13.98 25.68 -7.09
CA PHE A 325 -13.84 26.36 -8.37
C PHE A 325 -12.96 25.59 -9.33
N ARG A 326 -13.28 25.72 -10.61
CA ARG A 326 -12.44 25.10 -11.65
C ARG A 326 -11.19 25.94 -11.87
N ASN A 327 -10.05 25.27 -11.83
CA ASN A 327 -8.76 25.85 -12.13
C ASN A 327 -8.50 25.78 -13.65
N SER A 328 -8.08 26.90 -14.25
CA SER A 328 -7.80 26.97 -15.70
C SER A 328 -6.60 26.14 -16.14
N PHE A 329 -5.71 25.78 -15.20
CA PHE A 329 -4.53 24.94 -15.46
C PHE A 329 -4.85 23.44 -15.41
N HIS A 330 -5.97 23.05 -14.79
CA HIS A 330 -6.38 21.66 -14.59
C HIS A 330 -7.77 21.41 -15.19
N ASN A 331 -7.79 21.29 -16.52
CA ASN A 331 -9.03 21.20 -17.28
C ASN A 331 -9.45 19.75 -17.51
N GLN A 332 -10.00 19.09 -16.49
CA GLN A 332 -10.58 17.77 -16.58
C GLN A 332 -12.12 17.83 -16.77
N GLU A 333 -12.73 16.68 -17.13
CA GLU A 333 -14.15 16.57 -17.43
C GLU A 333 -15.03 17.02 -16.24
N SER A 334 -14.70 16.58 -15.03
CA SER A 334 -15.40 16.94 -13.80
C SER A 334 -14.43 17.04 -12.62
N TYR A 335 -14.74 17.92 -11.65
CA TYR A 335 -14.09 17.95 -10.33
C TYR A 335 -14.86 17.10 -9.30
N TYR A 336 -16.03 16.59 -9.64
CA TYR A 336 -16.75 15.61 -8.86
C TYR A 336 -16.26 14.20 -9.24
N PRO A 337 -16.04 13.28 -8.29
CA PRO A 337 -15.57 11.93 -8.62
C PRO A 337 -16.52 11.21 -9.58
N LEU A 338 -16.01 10.80 -10.75
CA LEU A 338 -16.83 10.24 -11.83
C LEU A 338 -17.41 8.85 -11.52
N TRP A 339 -16.77 8.10 -10.60
CA TRP A 339 -17.23 6.75 -10.22
C TRP A 339 -18.28 6.73 -9.10
N ILE A 340 -18.60 7.88 -8.52
CA ILE A 340 -19.66 7.98 -7.52
C ILE A 340 -20.97 8.27 -8.23
N GLU A 341 -21.97 7.41 -8.05
CA GLU A 341 -23.27 7.54 -8.72
C GLU A 341 -24.18 8.59 -8.05
N SER A 342 -24.03 8.81 -6.74
CA SER A 342 -24.84 9.76 -5.99
C SER A 342 -24.65 11.21 -6.48
N ASP A 343 -25.73 11.98 -6.52
CA ASP A 343 -25.70 13.41 -6.82
C ASP A 343 -25.18 14.27 -5.66
N GLU A 344 -25.04 13.67 -4.48
CA GLU A 344 -24.53 14.32 -3.27
C GLU A 344 -23.55 13.40 -2.55
N ILE A 345 -22.47 14.00 -2.00
CA ILE A 345 -21.51 13.34 -1.14
C ILE A 345 -21.34 14.17 0.12
N THR A 346 -21.54 13.56 1.29
CA THR A 346 -21.37 14.20 2.58
C THR A 346 -20.15 13.64 3.30
N PHE A 347 -19.34 14.54 3.84
CA PHE A 347 -18.21 14.22 4.71
C PHE A 347 -18.37 14.90 6.06
N GLN A 348 -17.89 14.23 7.12
CA GLN A 348 -17.90 14.76 8.48
C GLN A 348 -16.55 14.51 9.15
N GLY A 349 -16.07 15.48 9.93
CA GLY A 349 -14.82 15.35 10.68
C GLY A 349 -14.41 16.62 11.39
N THR A 350 -13.13 16.71 11.74
CA THR A 350 -12.51 17.89 12.33
C THR A 350 -12.00 18.79 11.22
N ARG A 351 -12.51 20.04 11.17
CA ARG A 351 -12.04 21.08 10.25
C ARG A 351 -11.03 21.98 10.95
N LEU A 352 -9.89 22.22 10.27
CA LEU A 352 -8.93 23.26 10.66
C LEU A 352 -9.27 24.59 9.99
N LYS A 353 -8.81 25.69 10.59
CA LYS A 353 -8.87 27.01 9.98
C LYS A 353 -8.05 27.04 8.68
N ASP A 354 -8.43 27.93 7.77
CA ASP A 354 -7.72 28.17 6.54
C ASP A 354 -6.25 28.55 6.80
N ASN A 355 -5.32 27.85 6.15
CA ASN A 355 -3.89 28.00 6.36
C ASN A 355 -3.14 28.58 5.14
N ALA A 356 -3.78 28.70 4.00
CA ALA A 356 -3.20 29.34 2.82
C ALA A 356 -3.57 30.84 2.77
N VAL A 357 -2.58 31.70 2.51
CA VAL A 357 -2.74 33.12 2.39
C VAL A 357 -2.08 33.69 1.14
N PRO A 358 -2.65 34.73 0.49
CA PRO A 358 -2.03 35.34 -0.67
C PRO A 358 -0.88 36.27 -0.23
N GLU A 359 0.34 36.02 -0.74
CA GLU A 359 1.53 36.81 -0.49
C GLU A 359 2.25 37.14 -1.80
N ASN A 360 2.48 38.40 -2.08
CA ASN A 360 3.21 38.88 -3.26
C ASN A 360 2.70 38.28 -4.60
N GLY A 361 1.39 38.07 -4.70
CA GLY A 361 0.76 37.50 -5.91
C GLY A 361 0.81 35.95 -6.01
N LEU A 362 1.30 35.29 -4.99
CA LEU A 362 1.29 33.83 -4.85
C LEU A 362 0.52 33.39 -3.60
N TRP A 363 -0.06 32.22 -3.60
CA TRP A 363 -0.63 31.63 -2.40
C TRP A 363 0.44 30.83 -1.67
N VAL A 364 0.46 30.92 -0.34
CA VAL A 364 1.39 30.23 0.54
C VAL A 364 0.60 29.47 1.60
N GLY A 365 0.67 28.13 1.57
CA GLY A 365 0.13 27.25 2.61
C GLY A 365 1.09 27.20 3.80
N TYR A 366 0.68 27.72 4.96
CA TYR A 366 1.47 27.72 6.18
C TYR A 366 1.27 26.43 6.96
N CYS A 367 2.37 25.89 7.49
CA CYS A 367 2.34 24.68 8.30
C CYS A 367 1.76 24.95 9.69
N TYR A 368 0.92 24.06 10.17
CA TYR A 368 0.64 23.95 11.60
C TYR A 368 1.86 23.31 12.31
N PRO A 369 2.08 23.55 13.61
CA PRO A 369 3.30 23.11 14.28
C PRO A 369 3.56 21.60 14.24
N TRP A 370 2.55 20.75 14.41
CA TRP A 370 2.68 19.27 14.40
C TRP A 370 1.30 18.58 14.34
N GLY A 371 1.30 17.30 14.00
CA GLY A 371 0.15 16.39 14.16
C GLY A 371 -0.79 16.31 12.97
N TYR A 372 -0.39 16.82 11.79
CA TYR A 372 -1.19 16.78 10.57
C TYR A 372 -0.40 16.18 9.42
N ALA A 373 -1.07 15.34 8.62
CA ALA A 373 -0.52 14.77 7.39
C ALA A 373 -0.32 15.89 6.35
N ASP A 374 0.62 15.72 5.43
CA ASP A 374 0.93 16.65 4.32
C ASP A 374 1.08 18.12 4.72
N ASN A 375 1.56 18.34 5.93
CA ASN A 375 1.73 19.65 6.55
C ASN A 375 3.19 20.08 6.60
N HIS A 376 4.10 19.14 6.72
CA HIS A 376 5.55 19.35 6.69
C HIS A 376 6.21 18.46 5.63
N PRO A 377 7.36 18.88 5.05
CA PRO A 377 8.12 18.06 4.13
C PRO A 377 8.50 16.69 4.75
N ASN A 378 8.54 15.64 3.93
CA ASN A 378 8.83 14.27 4.34
C ASN A 378 10.18 14.10 5.09
N SER A 379 11.15 15.01 4.86
CA SER A 379 12.43 15.03 5.54
C SER A 379 12.41 15.67 6.93
N LYS A 380 11.25 16.17 7.37
CA LYS A 380 11.10 16.88 8.65
C LYS A 380 10.38 16.02 9.68
N GLU A 381 10.71 16.26 10.95
CA GLU A 381 10.07 15.58 12.08
C GLU A 381 8.57 15.82 12.15
N GLY A 382 8.09 16.97 11.68
CA GLY A 382 6.67 17.31 11.65
C GLY A 382 5.79 16.42 10.76
N SER A 383 6.40 15.51 9.97
CA SER A 383 5.69 14.44 9.25
C SER A 383 5.61 13.14 10.05
N ASN A 384 6.14 13.08 11.30
CA ASN A 384 6.10 11.95 12.19
C ASN A 384 4.93 12.06 13.17
N PHE A 385 4.38 10.90 13.58
CA PHE A 385 3.19 10.79 14.43
C PHE A 385 3.45 9.86 15.61
N LYS A 386 2.74 10.14 16.72
CA LYS A 386 2.72 9.30 17.92
C LYS A 386 1.34 8.69 18.10
N ILE A 387 1.28 7.41 18.36
CA ILE A 387 0.03 6.73 18.76
C ILE A 387 -0.48 7.27 20.09
N ASP A 388 0.42 7.72 20.99
CA ASP A 388 0.10 8.40 22.26
C ASP A 388 -0.79 9.65 22.11
N TRP A 389 -0.94 10.20 20.90
CA TRP A 389 -1.81 11.36 20.65
C TRP A 389 -3.29 10.97 20.45
N ALA A 390 -3.62 9.66 20.49
CA ALA A 390 -4.96 9.15 20.26
C ALA A 390 -5.95 9.63 21.32
N VAL A 391 -7.15 10.04 20.87
CA VAL A 391 -8.27 10.42 21.72
C VAL A 391 -9.56 9.80 21.24
N ASP A 392 -10.46 9.53 22.22
CA ASP A 392 -11.83 9.11 21.95
C ASP A 392 -12.71 10.28 21.45
N SER A 393 -13.97 9.99 21.13
CA SER A 393 -14.94 10.98 20.68
C SER A 393 -15.23 12.10 21.71
N ASN A 394 -14.93 11.85 23.00
CA ASN A 394 -15.06 12.83 24.09
C ASN A 394 -13.77 13.64 24.31
N GLY A 395 -12.70 13.32 23.61
CA GLY A 395 -11.39 13.94 23.74
C GLY A 395 -10.53 13.40 24.87
N SER A 396 -10.92 12.27 25.47
CA SER A 396 -10.11 11.59 26.49
C SER A 396 -8.98 10.81 25.82
N PRO A 397 -7.76 10.82 26.38
CA PRO A 397 -6.66 10.00 25.89
C PRO A 397 -7.02 8.52 25.85
N VAL A 398 -6.61 7.82 24.79
CA VAL A 398 -6.77 6.38 24.63
C VAL A 398 -5.40 5.72 24.64
N ASP A 399 -5.25 4.68 25.46
CA ASP A 399 -4.02 3.90 25.54
C ASP A 399 -4.12 2.71 24.58
N LEU A 400 -3.44 2.83 23.42
CA LEU A 400 -3.32 1.79 22.42
C LEU A 400 -1.89 1.23 22.49
N ASP A 401 -1.74 -0.08 22.57
CA ASP A 401 -0.43 -0.76 22.54
C ASP A 401 0.13 -0.86 21.11
N GLN A 402 -0.76 -0.83 20.10
CA GLN A 402 -0.44 -0.87 18.69
C GLN A 402 -1.61 -0.36 17.85
N ILE A 403 -1.35 -0.14 16.56
CA ILE A 403 -2.38 0.13 15.54
C ILE A 403 -2.18 -0.75 14.32
N ASP A 404 -3.28 -1.06 13.62
CA ASP A 404 -3.30 -1.87 12.41
C ASP A 404 -3.70 -1.04 11.18
N PHE A 405 -4.41 0.08 11.42
CA PHE A 405 -4.93 0.93 10.35
C PHE A 405 -4.73 2.41 10.66
N VAL A 406 -4.53 3.18 9.58
CA VAL A 406 -4.47 4.64 9.61
C VAL A 406 -5.44 5.21 8.58
N LYS A 407 -6.26 6.19 8.99
CA LYS A 407 -7.11 6.98 8.11
C LYS A 407 -6.58 8.41 8.06
N ILE A 408 -6.48 8.97 6.86
CA ILE A 408 -6.07 10.36 6.62
C ILE A 408 -7.20 11.06 5.90
N MET A 409 -7.58 12.27 6.36
CA MET A 409 -8.68 13.05 5.84
C MET A 409 -8.26 14.50 5.65
N THR A 410 -8.52 15.10 4.48
CA THR A 410 -8.29 16.53 4.24
C THR A 410 -9.01 17.39 5.28
N ALA A 411 -8.26 18.27 5.96
CA ALA A 411 -8.74 18.99 7.13
C ALA A 411 -9.21 20.43 6.85
N VAL A 412 -8.91 20.99 5.69
CA VAL A 412 -9.20 22.41 5.36
C VAL A 412 -10.22 22.50 4.24
N ASN A 413 -11.19 23.40 4.38
CA ASN A 413 -12.14 23.76 3.32
C ASN A 413 -11.81 25.16 2.80
N GLN A 414 -10.82 25.26 1.92
CA GLN A 414 -10.31 26.53 1.40
C GLN A 414 -10.03 26.43 -0.10
N ASP A 415 -10.38 27.49 -0.82
CA ASP A 415 -9.90 27.78 -2.16
C ASP A 415 -8.69 28.72 -2.08
N ALA A 416 -7.56 28.30 -2.64
CA ALA A 416 -6.31 29.05 -2.69
C ALA A 416 -6.07 29.68 -4.08
N GLY A 417 -7.13 30.07 -4.77
CA GLY A 417 -7.10 30.80 -6.04
C GLY A 417 -6.43 30.00 -7.17
N GLN A 418 -5.23 30.39 -7.60
CA GLN A 418 -4.52 29.69 -8.68
C GLN A 418 -4.04 28.28 -8.30
N MET A 419 -3.87 28.00 -7.01
CA MET A 419 -3.53 26.66 -6.51
C MET A 419 -4.76 25.73 -6.51
N GLY A 420 -5.98 26.30 -6.51
CA GLY A 420 -7.23 25.53 -6.43
C GLY A 420 -7.66 25.26 -4.98
N GLU A 421 -8.45 24.20 -4.78
CA GLU A 421 -8.79 23.75 -3.44
C GLU A 421 -7.58 23.18 -2.71
N ILE A 422 -7.55 23.32 -1.38
CA ILE A 422 -6.56 22.65 -0.54
C ILE A 422 -6.93 21.18 -0.46
N SER A 423 -5.98 20.31 -0.89
CA SER A 423 -6.15 18.86 -0.99
C SER A 423 -4.96 18.16 -0.33
N THR A 424 -5.23 17.35 0.67
CA THR A 424 -4.18 16.51 1.27
C THR A 424 -3.76 15.41 0.31
N GLU A 425 -2.45 15.24 0.11
CA GLU A 425 -1.86 14.18 -0.70
C GLU A 425 -1.10 13.18 0.16
N VAL A 426 -1.17 11.91 -0.27
CA VAL A 426 -0.51 10.80 0.41
C VAL A 426 0.29 9.97 -0.59
N THR A 427 1.54 9.67 -0.27
CA THR A 427 2.37 8.74 -1.05
C THR A 427 2.55 7.40 -0.36
N THR A 428 2.73 7.40 0.97
CA THR A 428 2.83 6.18 1.79
C THR A 428 2.85 6.53 3.29
N ILE A 429 2.77 5.49 4.13
CA ILE A 429 3.02 5.57 5.57
C ILE A 429 4.12 4.59 5.93
N GLU A 430 5.07 5.01 6.76
CA GLU A 430 6.23 4.24 7.21
C GLU A 430 6.14 3.94 8.70
N ASN A 431 6.25 2.67 9.09
CA ASN A 431 6.42 2.23 10.47
C ASN A 431 7.86 2.50 10.91
N LEU A 432 8.07 3.41 11.87
CA LEU A 432 9.39 3.82 12.34
C LEU A 432 10.05 2.80 13.29
N HIS A 433 9.28 1.87 13.84
CA HIS A 433 9.76 0.80 14.72
C HIS A 433 10.07 -0.50 13.97
N PHE A 434 9.84 -0.54 12.66
CA PHE A 434 10.16 -1.73 11.88
C PHE A 434 11.69 -1.85 11.79
N LYS A 435 12.25 -2.80 12.54
CA LYS A 435 13.70 -3.05 12.53
C LYS A 435 14.11 -3.67 11.19
N LYS A 436 15.12 -3.07 10.59
CA LYS A 436 15.80 -3.59 9.37
C LYS A 436 16.43 -4.95 9.60
#